data_fe15a816ca05cd3ea8c6b7740c6520cd
#
_entry.id   fe15a816ca05cd3ea8c6b7740c6520cd
#
_cell.length_a   1.000
_cell.length_b   1.000
_cell.length_c   1.000
_cell.angle_alpha   90.00
_cell.angle_beta   90.00
_cell.angle_gamma   90.00
#
_symmetry.space_group_name_H-M   'P 1'
#
loop_
_entity.id
_entity.type
_entity.pdbx_description
1 polymer ?
#
loop_
_entity_poly.entity_id
_entity_poly.type
_entity_poly.pdbx_seq_one_letter_code
_entity_poly.pdbx_strand_id
1 'polypeptide(L)'
;MTTVSAGQVPVEQPAELRVEYQRTYPGWADQVHRVRRDVAKQLDECPVTDDAVLIASEFATNAILHSRSRGEHFTIRVELYTDHARVECQDAGGVWRGRHQDEDRPHGLNVVEALTGPAGWGVEVTGDGGRIVWARLEW
;
A
#
# COMPACT_ATOMS: atom_id res chain seq x y z
N MET A 1 -28.58 25.60 -20.93
CA MET A 1 -28.02 24.35 -21.46
C MET A 1 -26.54 24.52 -21.70
N THR A 2 -25.80 23.65 -21.16
CA THR A 2 -24.38 23.65 -21.37
C THR A 2 -24.07 22.71 -22.51
N THR A 3 -23.59 23.24 -23.59
CA THR A 3 -23.19 22.43 -24.75
C THR A 3 -21.67 22.38 -24.77
N VAL A 4 -21.15 21.20 -24.76
CA VAL A 4 -19.72 21.03 -25.00
C VAL A 4 -19.50 21.31 -26.48
N SER A 5 -18.66 22.27 -26.78
CA SER A 5 -18.36 22.58 -28.17
C SER A 5 -17.61 21.43 -28.82
N ALA A 6 -17.74 21.30 -30.10
CA ALA A 6 -17.02 20.31 -30.85
C ALA A 6 -15.52 20.46 -30.62
N GLY A 7 -14.88 19.38 -30.23
CA GLY A 7 -13.47 19.39 -29.88
C GLY A 7 -13.15 19.63 -28.43
N GLN A 8 -14.13 19.98 -27.63
CA GLN A 8 -13.94 20.10 -26.20
C GLN A 8 -13.98 18.73 -25.53
N VAL A 9 -12.97 18.41 -24.71
CA VAL A 9 -12.93 17.18 -23.95
C VAL A 9 -13.44 17.49 -22.55
N PRO A 10 -14.38 16.69 -22.02
CA PRO A 10 -14.80 16.85 -20.63
C PRO A 10 -13.61 16.75 -19.70
N VAL A 11 -13.51 17.69 -18.77
CA VAL A 11 -12.47 17.65 -17.75
C VAL A 11 -12.92 16.66 -16.70
N GLU A 12 -12.12 15.62 -16.50
CA GLU A 12 -12.39 14.68 -15.41
C GLU A 12 -12.17 15.37 -14.09
N GLN A 13 -13.11 15.17 -13.18
CA GLN A 13 -12.94 15.63 -11.82
C GLN A 13 -11.85 14.81 -11.17
N PRO A 14 -10.89 15.45 -10.48
CA PRO A 14 -9.91 14.69 -9.73
C PRO A 14 -10.59 13.86 -8.64
N ALA A 15 -10.03 12.70 -8.36
CA ALA A 15 -10.52 11.85 -7.29
C ALA A 15 -10.47 12.59 -5.96
N GLU A 16 -11.54 12.50 -5.20
CA GLU A 16 -11.66 13.19 -3.92
C GLU A 16 -11.17 12.29 -2.80
N LEU A 17 -10.29 12.82 -1.96
CA LEU A 17 -9.80 12.11 -0.78
C LEU A 17 -10.93 12.04 0.26
N ARG A 18 -11.24 10.83 0.70
CA ARG A 18 -12.31 10.53 1.65
C ARG A 18 -11.80 10.17 3.03
N VAL A 19 -10.74 9.37 3.09
CA VAL A 19 -10.15 8.91 4.35
C VAL A 19 -8.65 8.96 4.20
N GLU A 20 -7.99 9.43 5.25
CA GLU A 20 -6.54 9.38 5.37
C GLU A 20 -6.22 8.83 6.74
N TYR A 21 -5.45 7.74 6.77
CA TYR A 21 -5.07 7.05 7.98
C TYR A 21 -3.58 6.75 7.95
N GLN A 22 -2.92 6.97 9.07
CA GLN A 22 -1.51 6.64 9.22
C GLN A 22 -1.26 6.18 10.64
N ARG A 23 -0.52 5.09 10.77
CA ARG A 23 -0.12 4.60 12.08
C ARG A 23 1.24 3.91 11.99
N THR A 24 2.05 4.13 13.02
CA THR A 24 3.35 3.46 13.18
C THR A 24 3.19 2.29 14.13
N TYR A 25 3.71 1.15 13.73
CA TYR A 25 3.61 -0.11 14.46
C TYR A 25 4.99 -0.61 14.85
N PRO A 26 5.12 -1.28 16.00
CA PRO A 26 6.33 -2.01 16.33
C PRO A 26 6.59 -3.14 15.32
N GLY A 27 7.84 -3.41 15.03
CA GLY A 27 8.27 -4.40 14.03
C GLY A 27 8.24 -5.84 14.53
N TRP A 28 7.17 -6.26 15.16
CA TRP A 28 6.99 -7.61 15.69
C TRP A 28 5.89 -8.35 14.94
N ALA A 29 6.04 -9.65 14.80
CA ALA A 29 5.13 -10.48 14.00
C ALA A 29 3.66 -10.38 14.44
N ASP A 30 3.40 -10.21 15.72
CA ASP A 30 2.04 -10.09 16.23
C ASP A 30 1.33 -8.80 15.79
N GLN A 31 2.06 -7.84 15.26
CA GLN A 31 1.48 -6.59 14.78
C GLN A 31 0.75 -6.71 13.44
N VAL A 32 1.04 -7.76 12.67
CA VAL A 32 0.35 -7.98 11.39
C VAL A 32 -1.16 -8.09 11.59
N HIS A 33 -1.58 -8.82 12.62
CA HIS A 33 -2.98 -8.94 12.97
C HIS A 33 -3.62 -7.57 13.27
N ARG A 34 -2.91 -6.71 14.00
CA ARG A 34 -3.39 -5.38 14.32
C ARG A 34 -3.51 -4.50 13.08
N VAL A 35 -2.52 -4.58 12.18
CA VAL A 35 -2.57 -3.85 10.91
C VAL A 35 -3.83 -4.24 10.13
N ARG A 36 -4.10 -5.52 10.00
CA ARG A 36 -5.28 -6.00 9.27
C ARG A 36 -6.57 -5.44 9.85
N ARG A 37 -6.71 -5.48 11.16
CA ARG A 37 -7.90 -4.98 11.85
C ARG A 37 -8.06 -3.48 11.67
N ASP A 38 -6.98 -2.72 11.82
CA ASP A 38 -7.01 -1.27 11.71
C ASP A 38 -7.35 -0.82 10.28
N VAL A 39 -6.74 -1.45 9.28
CA VAL A 39 -7.02 -1.13 7.87
C VAL A 39 -8.47 -1.47 7.51
N ALA A 40 -8.96 -2.63 7.93
CA ALA A 40 -10.35 -3.01 7.69
C ALA A 40 -11.32 -1.98 8.27
N LYS A 41 -11.03 -1.48 9.46
CA LYS A 41 -11.85 -0.46 10.11
C LYS A 41 -11.86 0.86 9.34
N GLN A 42 -10.71 1.26 8.79
CA GLN A 42 -10.60 2.52 8.04
C GLN A 42 -11.31 2.46 6.69
N LEU A 43 -11.39 1.29 6.09
CA LEU A 43 -11.96 1.08 4.75
C LEU A 43 -13.32 0.40 4.79
N ASP A 44 -14.05 0.56 5.89
CA ASP A 44 -15.38 -0.01 6.04
C ASP A 44 -16.28 0.40 4.86
N GLU A 45 -16.99 -0.60 4.31
CA GLU A 45 -17.89 -0.42 3.16
C GLU A 45 -17.18 -0.03 1.84
N CYS A 46 -15.87 -0.15 1.77
CA CYS A 46 -15.14 0.09 0.52
C CYS A 46 -15.14 -1.18 -0.34
N PRO A 47 -15.30 -1.06 -1.67
CA PRO A 47 -15.34 -2.25 -2.54
C PRO A 47 -14.08 -3.10 -2.51
N VAL A 48 -12.92 -2.49 -2.21
CA VAL A 48 -11.62 -3.18 -2.23
C VAL A 48 -11.06 -3.42 -0.83
N THR A 49 -11.90 -3.40 0.20
CA THR A 49 -11.44 -3.55 1.58
C THR A 49 -10.63 -4.82 1.79
N ASP A 50 -11.14 -5.96 1.33
CA ASP A 50 -10.46 -7.23 1.55
C ASP A 50 -9.10 -7.27 0.88
N ASP A 51 -9.02 -6.79 -0.34
CA ASP A 51 -7.75 -6.71 -1.08
C ASP A 51 -6.77 -5.74 -0.40
N ALA A 52 -7.26 -4.60 0.06
CA ALA A 52 -6.42 -3.62 0.76
C ALA A 52 -5.89 -4.18 2.08
N VAL A 53 -6.71 -4.91 2.82
CA VAL A 53 -6.29 -5.56 4.07
C VAL A 53 -5.21 -6.61 3.78
N LEU A 54 -5.39 -7.41 2.75
CA LEU A 54 -4.40 -8.41 2.36
C LEU A 54 -3.07 -7.74 1.96
N ILE A 55 -3.14 -6.69 1.15
CA ILE A 55 -1.94 -5.95 0.74
C ILE A 55 -1.23 -5.35 1.96
N ALA A 56 -1.96 -4.71 2.85
CA ALA A 56 -1.37 -4.13 4.06
C ALA A 56 -0.69 -5.20 4.91
N SER A 57 -1.27 -6.39 5.02
CA SER A 57 -0.67 -7.48 5.78
C SER A 57 0.61 -8.00 5.12
N GLU A 58 0.63 -8.08 3.78
CA GLU A 58 1.84 -8.47 3.05
C GLU A 58 2.96 -7.44 3.21
N PHE A 59 2.62 -6.16 3.14
CA PHE A 59 3.58 -5.09 3.35
C PHE A 59 4.14 -5.09 4.79
N ALA A 60 3.28 -5.28 5.78
CA ALA A 60 3.70 -5.37 7.18
C ALA A 60 4.62 -6.57 7.40
N THR A 61 4.28 -7.72 6.84
CA THR A 61 5.11 -8.92 6.93
C THR A 61 6.49 -8.68 6.31
N ASN A 62 6.54 -8.04 5.16
CA ASN A 62 7.82 -7.71 4.52
C ASN A 62 8.65 -6.74 5.35
N ALA A 63 8.01 -5.74 5.96
CA ALA A 63 8.71 -4.80 6.83
C ALA A 63 9.32 -5.52 8.05
N ILE A 64 8.57 -6.43 8.65
CA ILE A 64 9.01 -7.15 9.84
C ILE A 64 10.11 -8.17 9.50
N LEU A 65 9.95 -8.93 8.42
CA LEU A 65 10.84 -10.06 8.12
C LEU A 65 12.02 -9.68 7.23
N HIS A 66 11.86 -8.68 6.36
CA HIS A 66 12.78 -8.41 5.27
C HIS A 66 13.32 -6.99 5.25
N SER A 67 13.24 -6.27 6.37
CA SER A 67 13.81 -4.92 6.43
C SER A 67 14.52 -4.71 7.77
N ARG A 68 15.16 -3.54 7.90
CA ARG A 68 15.76 -3.12 9.17
C ARG A 68 14.72 -2.69 10.20
N SER A 69 13.43 -2.72 9.85
CA SER A 69 12.35 -2.43 10.80
C SER A 69 12.07 -3.57 11.76
N ARG A 70 12.66 -4.74 11.56
CA ARG A 70 12.50 -5.86 12.49
C ARG A 70 12.95 -5.46 13.88
N GLY A 71 12.01 -5.51 14.83
CA GLY A 71 12.27 -5.05 16.21
C GLY A 71 12.27 -3.55 16.37
N GLU A 72 12.09 -2.78 15.29
CA GLU A 72 12.00 -1.33 15.30
C GLU A 72 10.56 -0.91 15.00
N HIS A 73 10.36 -0.09 13.98
CA HIS A 73 9.04 0.42 13.64
C HIS A 73 8.83 0.40 12.12
N PHE A 74 7.58 0.28 11.71
CA PHE A 74 7.15 0.53 10.35
C PHE A 74 5.85 1.32 10.37
N THR A 75 5.55 2.03 9.31
CA THR A 75 4.36 2.89 9.24
C THR A 75 3.47 2.44 8.09
N ILE A 76 2.20 2.22 8.39
CA ILE A 76 1.17 1.93 7.39
C ILE A 76 0.38 3.22 7.16
N ARG A 77 0.18 3.55 5.89
CA ARG A 77 -0.65 4.66 5.47
C ARG A 77 -1.69 4.16 4.49
N VAL A 78 -2.92 4.60 4.69
CA VAL A 78 -4.04 4.27 3.80
C VAL A 78 -4.74 5.55 3.42
N GLU A 79 -4.96 5.72 2.12
CA GLU A 79 -5.73 6.82 1.58
C GLU A 79 -6.88 6.24 0.77
N LEU A 80 -8.09 6.65 1.09
CA LEU A 80 -9.29 6.26 0.36
C LEU A 80 -9.79 7.45 -0.45
N TYR A 81 -9.89 7.27 -1.75
CA TYR A 81 -10.44 8.25 -2.68
C TYR A 81 -11.77 7.75 -3.22
N THR A 82 -12.42 8.57 -4.03
CA THR A 82 -13.73 8.22 -4.60
C THR A 82 -13.69 7.06 -5.57
N ASP A 83 -12.55 6.81 -6.21
CA ASP A 83 -12.40 5.79 -7.26
C ASP A 83 -11.24 4.82 -7.03
N HIS A 84 -10.50 4.98 -5.95
CA HIS A 84 -9.38 4.10 -5.66
C HIS A 84 -8.97 4.20 -4.19
N ALA A 85 -8.18 3.23 -3.76
CA ALA A 85 -7.51 3.27 -2.46
C ALA A 85 -6.01 3.10 -2.67
N ARG A 86 -5.22 3.74 -1.85
CA ARG A 86 -3.77 3.60 -1.85
C ARG A 86 -3.31 3.10 -0.48
N VAL A 87 -2.51 2.06 -0.49
CA VAL A 87 -1.90 1.48 0.72
C VAL A 87 -0.39 1.64 0.62
N GLU A 88 0.22 2.16 1.66
CA GLU A 88 1.67 2.32 1.72
C GLU A 88 2.21 1.72 3.00
N CYS A 89 3.44 1.22 2.92
CA CYS A 89 4.21 0.86 4.09
C CYS A 89 5.59 1.49 3.99
N GLN A 90 5.96 2.26 5.00
CA GLN A 90 7.31 2.80 5.12
C GLN A 90 8.07 1.99 6.15
N ASP A 91 9.21 1.46 5.75
CA ASP A 91 10.10 0.71 6.63
C ASP A 91 11.52 1.30 6.61
N ALA A 92 12.39 0.74 7.44
CA ALA A 92 13.76 1.25 7.57
C ALA A 92 14.67 0.88 6.40
N GLY A 93 14.14 0.19 5.40
CA GLY A 93 14.91 -0.21 4.23
C GLY A 93 15.84 -1.37 4.49
N GLY A 94 16.90 -1.41 3.72
CA GLY A 94 17.85 -2.51 3.76
C GLY A 94 17.62 -3.50 2.63
N VAL A 95 18.48 -4.47 2.56
CA VAL A 95 18.37 -5.53 1.58
C VAL A 95 17.24 -6.47 1.99
N TRP A 96 16.38 -6.81 1.06
CA TRP A 96 15.36 -7.83 1.30
C TRP A 96 16.05 -9.19 1.37
N ARG A 97 16.21 -9.67 2.59
CA ARG A 97 16.91 -10.92 2.87
C ARG A 97 15.98 -12.11 2.77
N GLY A 98 16.57 -13.29 2.73
CA GLY A 98 15.81 -14.52 2.58
C GLY A 98 15.38 -14.79 1.17
N ARG A 99 15.76 -13.91 0.25
CA ARG A 99 15.55 -14.12 -1.17
C ARG A 99 16.77 -14.81 -1.76
N HIS A 100 16.55 -15.66 -2.65
CA HIS A 100 17.58 -16.30 -3.41
C HIS A 100 17.06 -16.72 -4.76
N GLN A 101 17.95 -17.17 -5.60
CA GLN A 101 17.70 -17.48 -7.00
C GLN A 101 17.25 -16.24 -7.75
N ASP A 102 16.18 -16.39 -8.47
CA ASP A 102 15.59 -15.36 -9.30
C ASP A 102 14.66 -14.42 -8.54
N GLU A 103 14.59 -14.59 -7.24
CA GLU A 103 13.65 -13.81 -6.44
C GLU A 103 14.35 -12.62 -5.82
N ASP A 104 14.33 -11.51 -6.52
CA ASP A 104 14.93 -10.28 -6.05
C ASP A 104 14.00 -9.47 -5.16
N ARG A 105 12.78 -9.93 -4.96
CA ARG A 105 11.79 -9.21 -4.17
C ARG A 105 11.21 -10.09 -3.08
N PRO A 106 10.67 -9.48 -2.00
CA PRO A 106 10.08 -10.24 -0.90
C PRO A 106 8.92 -11.09 -1.36
N HIS A 107 8.72 -12.18 -0.65
CA HIS A 107 7.52 -12.99 -0.78
C HIS A 107 6.29 -12.11 -0.47
N GLY A 108 5.23 -12.29 -1.20
CA GLY A 108 4.01 -11.49 -1.02
C GLY A 108 3.84 -10.38 -2.03
N LEU A 109 4.90 -9.86 -2.63
CA LEU A 109 4.75 -8.86 -3.69
C LEU A 109 4.13 -9.46 -4.95
N ASN A 110 4.24 -10.76 -5.15
CA ASN A 110 3.52 -11.44 -6.22
C ASN A 110 2.00 -11.38 -6.01
N VAL A 111 1.57 -11.49 -4.75
CA VAL A 111 0.15 -11.33 -4.39
C VAL A 111 -0.30 -9.91 -4.67
N VAL A 112 0.50 -8.92 -4.27
CA VAL A 112 0.20 -7.52 -4.51
C VAL A 112 0.05 -7.24 -6.01
N GLU A 113 0.98 -7.72 -6.81
CA GLU A 113 0.93 -7.52 -8.27
C GLU A 113 -0.29 -8.21 -8.88
N ALA A 114 -0.65 -9.39 -8.39
CA ALA A 114 -1.85 -10.10 -8.85
C ALA A 114 -3.13 -9.29 -8.58
N LEU A 115 -3.16 -8.54 -7.48
CA LEU A 115 -4.33 -7.74 -7.11
C LEU A 115 -4.36 -6.38 -7.77
N THR A 116 -3.21 -5.80 -8.09
CA THR A 116 -3.12 -4.41 -8.56
C THR A 116 -2.67 -4.28 -10.01
N GLY A 117 -2.13 -5.33 -10.59
CA GLY A 117 -1.46 -5.27 -11.88
C GLY A 117 -0.02 -4.79 -11.76
N PRO A 118 0.78 -4.93 -12.83
CA PRO A 118 2.21 -4.61 -12.79
C PRO A 118 2.49 -3.11 -12.61
N ALA A 119 1.56 -2.25 -12.96
CA ALA A 119 1.70 -0.79 -12.80
C ALA A 119 1.01 -0.28 -11.54
N GLY A 120 0.34 -1.13 -10.80
CA GLY A 120 -0.44 -0.72 -9.62
C GLY A 120 0.30 -0.79 -8.30
N TRP A 121 1.60 -1.01 -8.31
CA TRP A 121 2.41 -1.03 -7.11
C TRP A 121 3.84 -0.61 -7.44
N GLY A 122 4.59 -0.25 -6.43
CA GLY A 122 5.97 0.15 -6.62
C GLY A 122 6.71 0.31 -5.30
N VAL A 123 8.00 0.60 -5.43
CA VAL A 123 8.89 0.79 -4.30
C VAL A 123 9.68 2.07 -4.51
N GLU A 124 9.76 2.89 -3.48
CA GLU A 124 10.56 4.12 -3.48
C GLU A 124 11.57 4.05 -2.34
N VAL A 125 12.78 4.53 -2.59
CA VAL A 125 13.80 4.64 -1.55
C VAL A 125 13.79 6.08 -1.06
N THR A 126 13.70 6.26 0.26
CA THR A 126 13.72 7.57 0.87
C THR A 126 15.15 8.08 1.04
N GLY A 127 15.32 9.39 1.27
CA GLY A 127 16.65 10.00 1.38
C GLY A 127 17.49 9.51 2.54
N ASP A 128 16.86 8.92 3.56
CA ASP A 128 17.54 8.36 4.73
C ASP A 128 17.84 6.87 4.59
N GLY A 129 17.63 6.30 3.40
CA GLY A 129 17.81 4.87 3.16
C GLY A 129 16.61 4.03 3.52
N GLY A 130 15.53 4.62 3.95
CA GLY A 130 14.28 3.93 4.17
C GLY A 130 13.61 3.55 2.85
N ARG A 131 12.47 2.90 2.95
CA ARG A 131 11.77 2.38 1.79
C ARG A 131 10.27 2.54 1.97
N ILE A 132 9.60 3.00 0.90
CA ILE A 132 8.14 3.04 0.84
C ILE A 132 7.71 2.07 -0.24
N VAL A 133 6.92 1.07 0.14
CA VAL A 133 6.23 0.22 -0.82
C VAL A 133 4.77 0.64 -0.85
N TRP A 134 4.21 0.74 -2.04
CA TRP A 134 2.85 1.26 -2.21
C TRP A 134 2.07 0.39 -3.19
N ALA A 135 0.77 0.44 -3.06
CA ALA A 135 -0.16 -0.23 -3.97
C ALA A 135 -1.40 0.63 -4.15
N ARG A 136 -1.97 0.58 -5.34
CA ARG A 136 -3.19 1.30 -5.70
C ARG A 136 -4.23 0.30 -6.20
N LEU A 137 -5.41 0.36 -5.61
CA LEU A 137 -6.55 -0.48 -5.97
C LEU A 137 -7.66 0.42 -6.52
N GLU A 138 -8.01 0.20 -7.77
CA GLU A 138 -9.06 0.97 -8.42
C GLU A 138 -10.37 0.19 -8.49
N TRP A 139 -11.49 0.94 -8.59
CA TRP A 139 -12.81 0.36 -8.87
C TRP A 139 -13.69 1.28 -9.68
#